data_915efae9cbae59ffb5fd263430bde3d8
#
_entry.id   915efae9cbae59ffb5fd263430bde3d8
#
_cell.length_a   1.000
_cell.length_b   1.000
_cell.length_c   1.000
_cell.angle_alpha   90.00
_cell.angle_beta   90.00
_cell.angle_gamma   90.00
#
_symmetry.space_group_name_H-M   'P 1'
#
loop_
_entity.id
_entity.type
_entity.pdbx_description
1 polymer ?
#
loop_
_entity_poly.entity_id
_entity_poly.type
_entity_poly.pdbx_seq_one_letter_code
_entity_poly.pdbx_strand_id
1 'polypeptide(L)'
;MAKNKTNSVVKKEMERLDNLGATVSIDQIEPTTFVFNFNFEIMKYHRQRVSRFHQYDPLSKYKDRVRTMIINSMAASNLEIPENCWKAPFEIDIVCARPPKKGSGSKKSLVYKLLGSIKRSIYPDLDNLAKTPMDIMNELIWYDDAQAYKLSIEKLYSLEEYTKITVKFRPEDPKLSVGRLTSEEATRYEGLINQIDTEIWNTTK
;
A
#
# COMPACT_ATOMS: atom_id res chain seq x y z
N MET A 1 -0.76 10.44 30.49
CA MET A 1 0.49 9.67 30.25
C MET A 1 0.61 9.04 28.85
N ALA A 2 -0.46 8.63 28.16
CA ALA A 2 -0.38 7.99 26.84
C ALA A 2 0.05 8.90 25.66
N LYS A 3 -0.23 10.23 25.71
CA LYS A 3 0.18 11.21 24.69
C LYS A 3 1.71 11.28 24.49
N ASN A 4 2.48 11.22 25.59
CA ASN A 4 3.94 11.34 25.50
C ASN A 4 4.62 10.11 24.89
N LYS A 5 4.04 8.90 25.03
CA LYS A 5 4.66 7.67 24.50
C LYS A 5 4.62 7.59 22.97
N THR A 6 3.51 7.96 22.34
CA THR A 6 3.39 7.85 20.86
C THR A 6 4.19 8.95 20.16
N ASN A 7 4.16 10.19 20.66
CA ASN A 7 5.02 11.26 20.14
C ASN A 7 6.51 10.90 20.25
N SER A 8 6.90 10.19 21.32
CA SER A 8 8.28 9.71 21.47
C SER A 8 8.62 8.60 20.47
N VAL A 9 7.66 7.72 20.11
CA VAL A 9 7.86 6.66 19.12
C VAL A 9 7.99 7.26 17.72
N VAL A 10 7.11 8.17 17.33
CA VAL A 10 7.20 8.86 16.04
C VAL A 10 8.49 9.67 15.93
N LYS A 11 8.87 10.40 16.98
CA LYS A 11 10.12 11.15 16.99
C LYS A 11 11.34 10.23 16.80
N LYS A 12 11.40 9.12 17.52
CA LYS A 12 12.47 8.12 17.38
C LYS A 12 12.53 7.53 15.97
N GLU A 13 11.37 7.30 15.38
CA GLU A 13 11.30 6.79 14.01
C GLU A 13 11.77 7.82 12.98
N MET A 14 11.44 9.07 13.17
CA MET A 14 11.94 10.16 12.33
C MET A 14 13.47 10.27 12.42
N GLU A 15 14.02 10.24 13.63
CA GLU A 15 15.48 10.21 13.88
C GLU A 15 16.13 8.96 13.28
N ARG A 16 15.44 7.80 13.32
CA ARG A 16 15.92 6.56 12.69
C ARG A 16 16.00 6.71 11.18
N LEU A 17 14.98 7.29 10.54
CA LEU A 17 14.98 7.54 9.09
C LEU A 17 16.12 8.48 8.68
N ASP A 18 16.40 9.52 9.49
CA ASP A 18 17.53 10.42 9.24
C ASP A 18 18.87 9.69 9.31
N ASN A 19 19.07 8.88 10.36
CA ASN A 19 20.30 8.12 10.58
C ASN A 19 20.51 7.02 9.51
N LEU A 20 19.43 6.47 8.98
CA LEU A 20 19.46 5.43 7.94
C LEU A 20 19.78 6.02 6.56
N GLY A 21 19.66 7.36 6.37
CA GLY A 21 19.64 7.94 5.04
C GLY A 21 18.44 7.40 4.24
N ALA A 22 17.25 7.51 4.83
CA ALA A 22 16.05 6.93 4.24
C ALA A 22 15.75 7.53 2.87
N THR A 23 15.51 6.64 1.90
CA THR A 23 15.24 7.00 0.51
C THR A 23 14.03 6.23 -0.04
N VAL A 24 13.46 6.80 -1.09
CA VAL A 24 12.44 6.15 -1.92
C VAL A 24 12.92 6.19 -3.36
N SER A 25 12.89 5.08 -4.06
CA SER A 25 13.01 5.05 -5.51
C SER A 25 11.71 4.58 -6.14
N ILE A 26 11.43 5.05 -7.34
CA ILE A 26 10.19 4.72 -8.04
C ILE A 26 10.55 4.31 -9.46
N ASP A 27 10.08 3.12 -9.83
CA ASP A 27 10.27 2.55 -11.16
C ASP A 27 8.91 2.42 -11.84
N GLN A 28 8.79 2.91 -13.06
CA GLN A 28 7.64 2.61 -13.92
C GLN A 28 8.01 1.42 -14.80
N ILE A 29 7.37 0.26 -14.53
CA ILE A 29 7.66 -0.99 -15.26
C ILE A 29 6.82 -1.06 -16.53
N GLU A 30 5.57 -0.63 -16.46
CA GLU A 30 4.59 -0.54 -17.54
C GLU A 30 3.88 0.81 -17.47
N PRO A 31 3.20 1.27 -18.51
CA PRO A 31 2.51 2.57 -18.51
C PRO A 31 1.54 2.78 -17.31
N THR A 32 1.02 1.67 -16.76
CA THR A 32 0.06 1.68 -15.64
C THR A 32 0.57 0.96 -14.39
N THR A 33 1.86 0.56 -14.36
CA THR A 33 2.44 -0.20 -13.25
C THR A 33 3.65 0.50 -12.68
N PHE A 34 3.58 0.84 -11.40
CA PHE A 34 4.59 1.57 -10.66
C PHE A 34 5.08 0.76 -9.46
N VAL A 35 6.39 0.80 -9.21
CA VAL A 35 7.03 0.15 -8.07
C VAL A 35 7.73 1.20 -7.22
N PHE A 36 7.32 1.29 -5.96
CA PHE A 36 7.89 2.17 -4.95
C PHE A 36 8.78 1.33 -4.02
N ASN A 37 10.07 1.63 -4.00
CA ASN A 37 11.03 0.94 -3.15
C ASN A 37 11.49 1.88 -2.05
N PHE A 38 11.21 1.52 -0.80
CA PHE A 38 11.64 2.22 0.41
C PHE A 38 12.76 1.41 1.04
N ASN A 39 13.91 1.99 1.33
CA ASN A 39 15.01 1.31 2.03
C ASN A 39 14.75 1.19 3.55
N PHE A 40 13.49 1.23 3.96
CA PHE A 40 13.02 1.05 5.33
C PHE A 40 11.63 0.39 5.35
N GLU A 41 11.28 -0.28 6.47
CA GLU A 41 9.92 -0.74 6.68
C GLU A 41 9.04 0.44 7.13
N ILE A 42 7.98 0.71 6.36
CA ILE A 42 7.00 1.78 6.71
C ILE A 42 6.36 1.44 8.06
N MET A 43 6.24 2.44 8.91
CA MET A 43 5.60 2.28 10.22
C MET A 43 4.20 1.70 10.09
N LYS A 44 3.92 0.74 10.97
CA LYS A 44 2.56 0.20 11.13
C LYS A 44 1.57 1.29 11.53
N TYR A 45 0.32 1.09 11.17
CA TYR A 45 -0.77 1.96 11.56
C TYR A 45 -0.91 2.05 13.09
N HIS A 46 -1.19 3.25 13.56
CA HIS A 46 -1.59 3.53 14.93
C HIS A 46 -2.97 4.18 14.89
N ARG A 47 -3.92 3.60 15.64
CA ARG A 47 -5.28 4.14 15.71
C ARG A 47 -5.27 5.61 16.06
N GLN A 48 -6.12 6.37 15.36
CA GLN A 48 -6.39 7.76 15.68
C GLN A 48 -6.79 7.89 17.15
N ARG A 49 -6.39 8.98 17.75
CA ARG A 49 -6.68 9.24 19.15
C ARG A 49 -7.71 10.36 19.25
N VAL A 50 -8.69 10.12 20.10
CA VAL A 50 -9.69 11.12 20.43
C VAL A 50 -9.23 11.80 21.74
N SER A 51 -9.03 13.08 21.74
CA SER A 51 -8.97 13.92 22.93
C SER A 51 -10.35 14.52 23.15
N ARG A 52 -10.57 15.14 24.33
CA ARG A 52 -11.87 15.71 24.71
C ARG A 52 -12.46 16.67 23.68
N PHE A 53 -11.64 17.23 22.77
CA PHE A 53 -12.02 18.26 21.79
C PHE A 53 -11.53 17.98 20.36
N HIS A 54 -10.60 17.04 20.14
CA HIS A 54 -10.00 16.81 18.83
C HIS A 54 -9.63 15.35 18.60
N GLN A 55 -9.97 14.88 17.41
CA GLN A 55 -9.41 13.65 16.86
C GLN A 55 -8.11 14.01 16.13
N TYR A 56 -7.03 13.28 16.39
CA TYR A 56 -5.75 13.50 15.70
C TYR A 56 -5.10 12.19 15.31
N ASP A 57 -4.41 12.21 14.15
CA ASP A 57 -3.58 11.10 13.71
C ASP A 57 -2.18 11.23 14.33
N PRO A 58 -1.78 10.28 15.19
CA PRO A 58 -0.45 10.32 15.79
C PRO A 58 0.69 10.13 14.78
N LEU A 59 0.40 9.65 13.57
CA LEU A 59 1.38 9.44 12.51
C LEU A 59 1.43 10.58 11.47
N SER A 60 0.62 11.65 11.59
CA SER A 60 0.54 12.69 10.57
C SER A 60 1.92 13.19 10.11
N LYS A 61 2.78 13.61 11.03
CA LYS A 61 4.14 14.09 10.71
C LYS A 61 5.01 13.05 10.01
N TYR A 62 4.88 11.77 10.38
CA TYR A 62 5.58 10.68 9.72
C TYR A 62 5.05 10.48 8.30
N LYS A 63 3.74 10.45 8.13
CA LYS A 63 3.10 10.34 6.82
C LYS A 63 3.50 11.49 5.90
N ASP A 64 3.46 12.73 6.39
CA ASP A 64 3.85 13.92 5.63
C ASP A 64 5.31 13.83 5.16
N ARG A 65 6.22 13.36 6.03
CA ARG A 65 7.61 13.16 5.64
C ARG A 65 7.77 12.12 4.54
N VAL A 66 7.13 10.95 4.68
CA VAL A 66 7.22 9.89 3.65
C VAL A 66 6.57 10.35 2.34
N ARG A 67 5.44 11.11 2.40
CA ARG A 67 4.84 11.75 1.21
C ARG A 67 5.83 12.68 0.52
N THR A 68 6.54 13.52 1.28
CA THR A 68 7.56 14.41 0.72
C THR A 68 8.68 13.62 0.04
N MET A 69 9.12 12.50 0.61
CA MET A 69 10.12 11.65 -0.02
C MET A 69 9.63 11.06 -1.35
N ILE A 70 8.38 10.62 -1.43
CA ILE A 70 7.76 10.14 -2.67
C ILE A 70 7.71 11.26 -3.71
N ILE A 71 7.20 12.43 -3.34
CA ILE A 71 7.10 13.60 -4.24
C ILE A 71 8.49 13.98 -4.80
N ASN A 72 9.49 14.04 -3.93
CA ASN A 72 10.85 14.36 -4.36
C ASN A 72 11.43 13.29 -5.30
N SER A 73 11.15 12.01 -5.05
CA SER A 73 11.57 10.92 -5.92
C SER A 73 10.86 10.96 -7.27
N MET A 74 9.56 11.24 -7.31
CA MET A 74 8.80 11.42 -8.55
C MET A 74 9.38 12.58 -9.36
N ALA A 75 9.62 13.72 -8.73
CA ALA A 75 10.21 14.89 -9.38
C ALA A 75 11.61 14.60 -9.92
N ALA A 76 12.47 13.93 -9.14
CA ALA A 76 13.83 13.56 -9.56
C ALA A 76 13.86 12.59 -10.75
N SER A 77 12.86 11.71 -10.86
CA SER A 77 12.71 10.74 -11.95
C SER A 77 11.87 11.27 -13.11
N ASN A 78 11.37 12.52 -13.03
CA ASN A 78 10.41 13.10 -13.97
C ASN A 78 9.22 12.16 -14.24
N LEU A 79 8.71 11.55 -13.17
CA LEU A 79 7.64 10.55 -13.22
C LEU A 79 6.32 11.17 -12.78
N GLU A 80 5.29 10.99 -13.59
CA GLU A 80 3.93 11.43 -13.30
C GLU A 80 2.97 10.24 -13.40
N ILE A 81 1.97 10.22 -12.55
CA ILE A 81 0.87 9.27 -12.67
C ILE A 81 -0.03 9.72 -13.81
N PRO A 82 -0.27 8.89 -14.85
CA PRO A 82 -1.13 9.25 -15.96
C PRO A 82 -2.53 9.65 -15.50
N GLU A 83 -3.11 10.66 -16.11
CA GLU A 83 -4.42 11.20 -15.73
C GLU A 83 -5.52 10.12 -15.70
N ASN A 84 -5.49 9.21 -16.67
CA ASN A 84 -6.44 8.09 -16.73
C ASN A 84 -6.24 7.04 -15.61
N CYS A 85 -5.11 7.06 -14.91
CA CYS A 85 -4.85 6.20 -13.74
C CYS A 85 -5.40 6.81 -12.44
N TRP A 86 -5.52 8.14 -12.36
CA TRP A 86 -5.86 8.86 -11.12
C TRP A 86 -7.15 8.38 -10.44
N LYS A 87 -8.18 8.07 -11.22
CA LYS A 87 -9.47 7.54 -10.74
C LYS A 87 -9.71 6.08 -11.13
N ALA A 88 -8.72 5.42 -11.70
CA ALA A 88 -8.85 4.05 -12.14
C ALA A 88 -8.82 3.06 -10.94
N PRO A 89 -9.53 1.93 -11.03
CA PRO A 89 -9.32 0.82 -10.12
C PRO A 89 -7.86 0.34 -10.15
N PHE A 90 -7.35 -0.13 -9.01
CA PHE A 90 -5.97 -0.63 -8.95
C PHE A 90 -5.80 -1.86 -8.06
N GLU A 91 -4.79 -2.65 -8.40
CA GLU A 91 -4.25 -3.70 -7.55
C GLU A 91 -3.03 -3.14 -6.81
N ILE A 92 -2.85 -3.54 -5.56
CA ILE A 92 -1.69 -3.17 -4.77
C ILE A 92 -1.08 -4.40 -4.11
N ASP A 93 0.23 -4.57 -4.28
CA ASP A 93 1.04 -5.58 -3.61
C ASP A 93 2.07 -4.91 -2.70
N ILE A 94 2.07 -5.27 -1.42
CA ILE A 94 2.95 -4.69 -0.40
C ILE A 94 3.84 -5.78 0.17
N VAL A 95 5.15 -5.60 0.10
CA VAL A 95 6.14 -6.48 0.74
C VAL A 95 6.87 -5.71 1.82
N CYS A 96 6.77 -6.19 3.06
CA CYS A 96 7.44 -5.61 4.22
C CYS A 96 8.54 -6.56 4.72
N ALA A 97 9.79 -6.15 4.60
CA ALA A 97 10.95 -6.94 4.97
C ALA A 97 11.72 -6.34 6.15
N ARG A 98 12.23 -7.16 7.01
CA ARG A 98 13.19 -6.76 8.05
C ARG A 98 14.11 -7.89 8.48
N PRO A 99 15.28 -7.56 9.03
CA PRO A 99 16.18 -8.56 9.59
C PRO A 99 15.55 -9.31 10.77
N PRO A 100 15.92 -10.59 10.95
CA PRO A 100 15.61 -11.32 12.17
C PRO A 100 16.20 -10.60 13.38
N LYS A 101 15.45 -10.53 14.48
CA LYS A 101 15.97 -9.93 15.73
C LYS A 101 17.22 -10.66 16.21
N LYS A 102 18.20 -9.91 16.72
CA LYS A 102 19.38 -10.49 17.41
C LYS A 102 18.89 -11.41 18.53
N GLY A 103 19.49 -12.60 18.63
CA GLY A 103 19.12 -13.61 19.64
C GLY A 103 17.80 -14.36 19.34
N SER A 104 17.17 -14.18 18.18
CA SER A 104 15.90 -14.83 17.83
C SER A 104 16.05 -16.28 17.32
N GLY A 105 17.09 -16.99 17.71
CA GLY A 105 17.33 -18.39 17.39
C GLY A 105 18.77 -18.72 17.03
N SER A 106 19.04 -20.00 16.73
CA SER A 106 20.33 -20.48 16.27
C SER A 106 20.71 -19.96 14.88
N LYS A 107 21.99 -20.03 14.49
CA LYS A 107 22.44 -19.69 13.13
C LYS A 107 21.63 -20.42 12.06
N LYS A 108 21.35 -21.71 12.26
CA LYS A 108 20.52 -22.52 11.37
C LYS A 108 19.10 -21.94 11.23
N SER A 109 18.47 -21.56 12.35
CA SER A 109 17.14 -20.92 12.33
C SER A 109 17.15 -19.59 11.58
N LEU A 110 18.22 -18.79 11.71
CA LEU A 110 18.36 -17.52 10.98
C LEU A 110 18.44 -17.77 9.46
N VAL A 111 19.20 -18.78 9.03
CA VAL A 111 19.26 -19.16 7.61
C VAL A 111 17.88 -19.55 7.09
N TYR A 112 17.11 -20.39 7.79
CA TYR A 112 15.75 -20.76 7.37
C TYR A 112 14.77 -19.58 7.31
N LYS A 113 14.94 -18.58 8.19
CA LYS A 113 14.17 -17.33 8.12
C LYS A 113 14.49 -16.55 6.84
N LEU A 114 15.77 -16.40 6.51
CA LEU A 114 16.23 -15.68 5.32
C LEU A 114 15.88 -16.40 4.01
N LEU A 115 15.87 -17.74 4.02
CA LEU A 115 15.42 -18.55 2.89
C LEU A 115 13.88 -18.63 2.74
N GLY A 116 13.13 -17.98 3.65
CA GLY A 116 11.67 -17.98 3.61
C GLY A 116 10.99 -19.27 4.07
N SER A 117 11.76 -20.27 4.53
CA SER A 117 11.23 -21.51 5.10
C SER A 117 10.54 -21.28 6.45
N ILE A 118 10.99 -20.29 7.22
CA ILE A 118 10.32 -19.81 8.43
C ILE A 118 9.70 -18.45 8.12
N LYS A 119 8.37 -18.39 8.06
CA LYS A 119 7.63 -17.16 7.78
C LYS A 119 7.67 -16.19 8.97
N ARG A 120 7.61 -14.89 8.66
CA ARG A 120 7.57 -13.82 9.66
C ARG A 120 6.14 -13.69 10.23
N SER A 121 5.82 -14.48 11.24
CA SER A 121 4.50 -14.54 11.89
C SER A 121 4.40 -13.71 13.17
N ILE A 122 5.31 -12.74 13.36
CA ILE A 122 5.33 -11.86 14.54
C ILE A 122 4.67 -10.50 14.23
N TYR A 123 4.22 -9.83 15.30
CA TYR A 123 3.72 -8.47 15.23
C TYR A 123 4.66 -7.52 14.42
N PRO A 124 4.13 -6.55 13.66
CA PRO A 124 2.74 -6.13 13.57
C PRO A 124 1.86 -7.00 12.66
N ASP A 125 0.52 -6.84 12.79
CA ASP A 125 -0.47 -7.52 11.96
C ASP A 125 -0.46 -6.97 10.54
N LEU A 126 -0.90 -7.77 9.57
CA LEU A 126 -0.81 -7.41 8.15
C LEU A 126 -1.66 -6.20 7.81
N ASP A 127 -2.89 -6.10 8.34
CA ASP A 127 -3.78 -4.97 8.14
C ASP A 127 -3.17 -3.65 8.61
N ASN A 128 -2.48 -3.67 9.75
CA ASN A 128 -1.78 -2.51 10.29
C ASN A 128 -0.55 -2.11 9.48
N LEU A 129 0.05 -3.05 8.74
CA LEU A 129 1.15 -2.77 7.81
C LEU A 129 0.64 -2.21 6.48
N ALA A 130 -0.53 -2.66 6.01
CA ALA A 130 -1.13 -2.16 4.78
C ALA A 130 -1.66 -0.72 4.93
N LYS A 131 -2.31 -0.43 6.05
CA LYS A 131 -3.06 0.82 6.21
C LYS A 131 -2.19 2.08 6.13
N THR A 132 -1.02 2.09 6.75
CA THR A 132 -0.15 3.29 6.73
C THR A 132 0.36 3.64 5.33
N PRO A 133 0.91 2.72 4.52
CA PRO A 133 1.28 3.06 3.15
C PRO A 133 0.08 3.47 2.29
N MET A 134 -1.10 2.84 2.45
CA MET A 134 -2.29 3.27 1.73
C MET A 134 -2.69 4.70 2.09
N ASP A 135 -2.73 5.04 3.38
CA ASP A 135 -3.00 6.41 3.84
C ASP A 135 -1.94 7.44 3.34
N ILE A 136 -0.66 7.03 3.21
CA ILE A 136 0.41 7.90 2.70
C ILE A 136 0.20 8.21 1.22
N MET A 137 -0.17 7.20 0.43
CA MET A 137 -0.28 7.30 -1.02
C MET A 137 -1.63 7.85 -1.49
N ASN A 138 -2.62 7.86 -0.61
CA ASN A 138 -3.95 8.42 -0.88
C ASN A 138 -3.84 9.91 -1.25
N GLU A 139 -4.57 10.37 -2.26
CA GLU A 139 -4.50 11.72 -2.83
C GLU A 139 -3.09 12.14 -3.35
N LEU A 140 -2.17 11.18 -3.49
CA LEU A 140 -0.85 11.40 -4.05
C LEU A 140 -0.59 10.52 -5.29
N ILE A 141 -0.92 9.24 -5.20
CA ILE A 141 -0.71 8.24 -6.25
C ILE A 141 -2.04 7.81 -6.88
N TRP A 142 -3.11 7.79 -6.09
CA TRP A 142 -4.50 7.54 -6.50
C TRP A 142 -5.43 8.51 -5.77
N TYR A 143 -6.64 8.64 -6.27
CA TYR A 143 -7.62 9.58 -5.72
C TYR A 143 -8.15 9.12 -4.35
N ASP A 144 -8.51 7.82 -4.22
CA ASP A 144 -9.10 7.27 -3.00
C ASP A 144 -8.71 5.79 -2.86
N ASP A 145 -8.41 5.33 -1.65
CA ASP A 145 -8.05 3.94 -1.37
C ASP A 145 -9.21 2.96 -1.62
N ALA A 146 -10.47 3.44 -1.66
CA ALA A 146 -11.63 2.67 -2.08
C ALA A 146 -11.54 2.17 -3.55
N GLN A 147 -10.66 2.74 -4.37
CA GLN A 147 -10.41 2.27 -5.73
C GLN A 147 -9.59 0.95 -5.76
N ALA A 148 -8.96 0.58 -4.65
CA ALA A 148 -8.20 -0.66 -4.54
C ALA A 148 -9.16 -1.86 -4.52
N TYR A 149 -9.24 -2.61 -5.63
CA TYR A 149 -10.07 -3.81 -5.71
C TYR A 149 -9.34 -5.08 -5.32
N LYS A 150 -8.00 -5.03 -5.21
CA LYS A 150 -7.17 -6.14 -4.75
C LYS A 150 -6.00 -5.64 -3.94
N LEU A 151 -5.83 -6.19 -2.76
CA LEU A 151 -4.70 -5.96 -1.86
C LEU A 151 -4.00 -7.29 -1.55
N SER A 152 -2.71 -7.34 -1.83
CA SER A 152 -1.83 -8.41 -1.37
C SER A 152 -0.78 -7.84 -0.44
N ILE A 153 -0.48 -8.53 0.66
CA ILE A 153 0.54 -8.09 1.60
C ILE A 153 1.33 -9.28 2.15
N GLU A 154 2.65 -9.15 2.13
CA GLU A 154 3.55 -10.16 2.64
C GLU A 154 4.54 -9.56 3.65
N LYS A 155 4.81 -10.32 4.71
CA LYS A 155 5.91 -10.06 5.66
C LYS A 155 6.99 -11.11 5.48
N LEU A 156 8.23 -10.69 5.28
CA LEU A 156 9.34 -11.62 5.17
C LEU A 156 10.54 -11.20 6.01
N TYR A 157 11.48 -12.11 6.19
CA TYR A 157 12.80 -11.82 6.72
C TYR A 157 13.76 -11.54 5.58
N SER A 158 14.60 -10.52 5.74
CA SER A 158 15.65 -10.15 4.80
C SER A 158 16.91 -9.74 5.58
N LEU A 159 18.04 -9.62 4.91
CA LEU A 159 19.25 -9.03 5.50
C LEU A 159 19.09 -7.55 5.76
N GLU A 160 18.36 -6.87 4.87
CA GLU A 160 18.07 -5.45 4.96
C GLU A 160 16.60 -5.21 5.22
N GLU A 161 16.30 -4.07 5.81
CA GLU A 161 14.93 -3.61 6.00
C GLU A 161 14.46 -2.85 4.75
N TYR A 162 13.27 -3.18 4.26
CA TYR A 162 12.66 -2.46 3.15
C TYR A 162 11.14 -2.61 3.12
N THR A 163 10.49 -1.69 2.42
CA THR A 163 9.11 -1.85 1.95
C THR A 163 9.11 -1.70 0.42
N LYS A 164 8.50 -2.65 -0.26
CA LYS A 164 8.25 -2.57 -1.70
C LYS A 164 6.75 -2.53 -1.93
N ILE A 165 6.28 -1.55 -2.69
CA ILE A 165 4.86 -1.41 -3.03
C ILE A 165 4.76 -1.41 -4.55
N THR A 166 4.00 -2.34 -5.09
CA THR A 166 3.67 -2.38 -6.52
C THR A 166 2.21 -1.97 -6.69
N VAL A 167 1.97 -0.97 -7.50
CA VAL A 167 0.63 -0.48 -7.85
C VAL A 167 0.40 -0.72 -9.32
N LYS A 168 -0.69 -1.41 -9.65
CA LYS A 168 -1.10 -1.67 -11.02
C LYS A 168 -2.49 -1.11 -11.27
N PHE A 169 -2.56 -0.01 -11.99
CA PHE A 169 -3.81 0.61 -12.37
C PHE A 169 -4.49 -0.17 -13.51
N ARG A 170 -5.81 -0.16 -13.48
CA ARG A 170 -6.68 -0.74 -14.50
C ARG A 170 -7.60 0.35 -15.04
N PRO A 171 -7.07 1.33 -15.78
CA PRO A 171 -7.93 2.33 -16.41
C PRO A 171 -8.92 1.61 -17.34
N GLU A 172 -10.15 2.06 -17.35
CA GLU A 172 -11.16 1.51 -18.26
C GLU A 172 -10.64 1.59 -19.70
N ASP A 173 -10.77 0.49 -20.43
CA ASP A 173 -10.48 0.50 -21.85
C ASP A 173 -11.48 1.46 -22.52
N PRO A 174 -11.02 2.51 -23.21
CA PRO A 174 -11.91 3.42 -23.94
C PRO A 174 -12.86 2.69 -24.90
N LYS A 175 -12.49 1.47 -25.33
CA LYS A 175 -13.33 0.63 -26.16
C LYS A 175 -14.53 0.04 -25.40
N LEU A 176 -14.40 -0.20 -24.09
CA LEU A 176 -15.51 -0.68 -23.24
C LEU A 176 -16.52 0.46 -23.01
N SER A 177 -16.08 1.70 -22.90
CA SER A 177 -16.97 2.86 -22.77
C SER A 177 -17.75 3.17 -24.05
N VAL A 178 -17.40 2.60 -25.20
CA VAL A 178 -18.03 2.85 -26.52
C VAL A 178 -18.87 1.66 -27.02
N GLY A 179 -19.16 0.68 -26.17
CA GLY A 179 -20.17 -0.36 -26.48
C GLY A 179 -19.81 -1.35 -27.58
N ARG A 180 -18.53 -1.66 -27.77
CA ARG A 180 -18.09 -2.75 -28.69
C ARG A 180 -17.59 -3.93 -27.90
N LEU A 181 -18.50 -4.64 -27.29
CA LEU A 181 -18.24 -5.99 -26.79
C LEU A 181 -18.08 -6.95 -27.97
N THR A 182 -17.20 -7.93 -27.85
CA THR A 182 -17.20 -9.09 -28.76
C THR A 182 -18.52 -9.84 -28.63
N SER A 183 -18.88 -10.64 -29.64
CA SER A 183 -20.16 -11.40 -29.59
C SER A 183 -20.24 -12.32 -28.38
N GLU A 184 -19.12 -12.91 -27.93
CA GLU A 184 -19.08 -13.75 -26.72
C GLU A 184 -19.22 -12.93 -25.43
N GLU A 185 -18.58 -11.77 -25.35
CA GLU A 185 -18.71 -10.85 -24.21
C GLU A 185 -20.13 -10.25 -24.15
N ALA A 186 -20.74 -9.90 -25.31
CA ALA A 186 -22.10 -9.42 -25.38
C ALA A 186 -23.10 -10.47 -24.86
N THR A 187 -22.95 -11.74 -25.28
CA THR A 187 -23.83 -12.84 -24.81
C THR A 187 -23.68 -13.07 -23.30
N ARG A 188 -22.44 -13.02 -22.78
CA ARG A 188 -22.18 -13.14 -21.34
C ARG A 188 -22.75 -11.93 -20.58
N TYR A 189 -22.65 -10.76 -21.14
CA TYR A 189 -23.16 -9.51 -20.54
C TYR A 189 -24.68 -9.47 -20.49
N GLU A 190 -25.36 -9.89 -21.57
CA GLU A 190 -26.81 -10.02 -21.60
C GLU A 190 -27.33 -11.05 -20.60
N GLY A 191 -26.63 -12.18 -20.42
CA GLY A 191 -26.93 -13.18 -19.40
C GLY A 191 -26.82 -12.60 -17.97
N LEU A 192 -25.78 -11.80 -17.69
CA LEU A 192 -25.60 -11.14 -16.41
C LEU A 192 -26.60 -10.01 -16.16
N ILE A 193 -26.94 -9.21 -17.17
CA ILE A 193 -27.98 -8.17 -17.07
C ILE A 193 -29.33 -8.80 -16.73
N ASN A 194 -29.71 -9.87 -17.41
CA ASN A 194 -30.96 -10.58 -17.14
C ASN A 194 -31.01 -11.17 -15.72
N GLN A 195 -29.85 -11.63 -15.17
CA GLN A 195 -29.77 -12.06 -13.77
C GLN A 195 -29.90 -10.87 -12.80
N ILE A 196 -29.25 -9.74 -13.07
CA ILE A 196 -29.34 -8.53 -12.26
C ILE A 196 -30.78 -8.00 -12.23
N ASP A 197 -31.45 -7.95 -13.38
CA ASP A 197 -32.82 -7.49 -13.49
C ASP A 197 -33.79 -8.41 -12.75
N THR A 198 -33.58 -9.73 -12.78
CA THR A 198 -34.47 -10.70 -12.11
C THR A 198 -34.19 -10.84 -10.60
N GLU A 199 -32.94 -10.87 -10.19
CA GLU A 199 -32.56 -11.23 -8.82
C GLU A 199 -32.30 -10.01 -7.90
N ILE A 200 -31.82 -8.91 -8.45
CA ILE A 200 -31.41 -7.73 -7.67
C ILE A 200 -32.42 -6.58 -7.78
N TRP A 201 -32.88 -6.25 -9.00
CA TRP A 201 -33.74 -5.08 -9.22
C TRP A 201 -35.20 -5.33 -8.86
N ASN A 202 -35.70 -6.57 -9.05
CA ASN A 202 -37.09 -6.92 -8.73
C ASN A 202 -37.33 -7.28 -7.26
N THR A 203 -36.26 -7.50 -6.47
CA THR A 203 -36.37 -7.76 -5.01
C THR A 203 -36.36 -6.50 -4.15
N THR A 204 -36.23 -5.31 -4.75
CA THR A 204 -36.15 -4.01 -4.05
C THR A 204 -37.42 -3.15 -4.19
N LYS A 205 -38.54 -3.78 -4.57
CA LYS A 205 -39.85 -3.13 -4.57
C LYS A 205 -40.72 -3.66 -3.42
#